data_7c800111598abb35a7508f1a9d2d76cb
#
_entry.id   7c800111598abb35a7508f1a9d2d76cb
#
_cell.length_a   1.000
_cell.length_b   1.000
_cell.length_c   1.000
_cell.angle_alpha   90.00
_cell.angle_beta   90.00
_cell.angle_gamma   90.00
#
_symmetry.space_group_name_H-M   'P 1'
#
loop_
_entity.id
_entity.type
_entity.pdbx_description
1 polymer ?
#
loop_
_entity_poly.entity_id
_entity_poly.type
_entity_poly.pdbx_seq_one_letter_code
_entity_poly.pdbx_strand_id
1 'polypeptide(L)'
;LSFIPVGLWISAAAAGVKVSIFSLIGMRLRRVRPDRIIKPLIKGTKASLDINTNQLESHLLSGGRIDNVVDALIAAHRANLELSFEKAAAIDLAGRDVFEAVRMSVNPKIIETPWISAVAVDGIEVKVVARVTVRANLSRLVGGAGEETIVARVGEGIVTTVGSSKSHKEVLENPDRISQVVLSKGLDSGTAFEILSIDIADIDIGRNIGAHLQIEQADADKKIAQAKAEERRALAIAMEQEMKAHVEEMKAKVVEAEAMVPTAIAEALKNGNIGVMDYYNLEKTKADISFKDNLSKMNFEVGVRGTEKNS
;
A
#
# COMPACT_ATOMS: atom_id res chain seq x y z
N LEU A 1 -64.33 11.37 -21.53
CA LEU A 1 -63.83 10.24 -22.32
C LEU A 1 -62.29 10.01 -22.19
N SER A 2 -61.54 11.00 -21.72
CA SER A 2 -60.08 10.86 -21.52
C SER A 2 -59.69 10.07 -20.26
N PHE A 3 -60.61 9.70 -19.38
CA PHE A 3 -60.32 9.00 -18.12
C PHE A 3 -60.21 7.47 -18.28
N ILE A 4 -60.90 6.89 -19.27
CA ILE A 4 -60.91 5.44 -19.52
C ILE A 4 -60.02 5.14 -20.74
N PRO A 5 -58.93 4.37 -20.58
CA PRO A 5 -58.02 4.07 -21.68
C PRO A 5 -58.57 2.89 -22.55
N VAL A 6 -59.71 3.11 -23.24
CA VAL A 6 -60.40 2.10 -24.05
C VAL A 6 -59.49 1.58 -25.17
N GLY A 7 -58.73 2.46 -25.82
CA GLY A 7 -57.79 2.04 -26.90
C GLY A 7 -56.71 1.10 -26.36
N LEU A 8 -56.22 1.28 -25.14
CA LEU A 8 -55.25 0.43 -24.53
C LEU A 8 -55.85 -0.96 -24.17
N TRP A 9 -57.11 -0.97 -23.74
CA TRP A 9 -57.85 -2.22 -23.45
C TRP A 9 -58.07 -3.02 -24.74
N ILE A 10 -58.49 -2.39 -25.81
CA ILE A 10 -58.64 -3.05 -27.12
C ILE A 10 -57.30 -3.64 -27.61
N SER A 11 -56.22 -2.90 -27.47
CA SER A 11 -54.88 -3.38 -27.84
C SER A 11 -54.42 -4.58 -26.98
N ALA A 12 -54.74 -4.58 -25.68
CA ALA A 12 -54.46 -5.71 -24.76
C ALA A 12 -55.30 -6.93 -25.15
N ALA A 13 -56.59 -6.77 -25.37
CA ALA A 13 -57.51 -7.84 -25.77
C ALA A 13 -57.09 -8.44 -27.13
N ALA A 14 -56.72 -7.62 -28.14
CA ALA A 14 -56.22 -8.07 -29.40
C ALA A 14 -54.87 -8.82 -29.30
N ALA A 15 -54.09 -8.57 -28.26
CA ALA A 15 -52.85 -9.25 -27.98
C ALA A 15 -53.03 -10.53 -27.12
N GLY A 16 -54.28 -10.91 -26.79
CA GLY A 16 -54.56 -12.07 -25.95
C GLY A 16 -54.38 -11.86 -24.45
N VAL A 17 -54.16 -10.60 -24.03
CA VAL A 17 -53.96 -10.25 -22.62
C VAL A 17 -55.32 -10.11 -21.91
N LYS A 18 -55.56 -10.91 -20.88
CA LYS A 18 -56.78 -10.89 -20.10
C LYS A 18 -56.76 -9.79 -19.02
N VAL A 19 -57.07 -8.55 -19.40
CA VAL A 19 -57.12 -7.41 -18.47
C VAL A 19 -58.57 -6.86 -18.44
N SER A 20 -59.14 -6.68 -17.24
CA SER A 20 -60.44 -6.04 -17.07
C SER A 20 -60.34 -4.53 -17.18
N ILE A 21 -61.35 -3.90 -17.78
CA ILE A 21 -61.49 -2.43 -17.81
C ILE A 21 -61.49 -1.85 -16.41
N PHE A 22 -62.10 -2.55 -15.43
CA PHE A 22 -62.11 -2.14 -14.01
C PHE A 22 -60.71 -2.13 -13.39
N SER A 23 -59.82 -3.05 -13.78
CA SER A 23 -58.42 -3.04 -13.36
C SER A 23 -57.68 -1.82 -13.87
N LEU A 24 -57.91 -1.40 -15.11
CA LEU A 24 -57.29 -0.21 -15.69
C LEU A 24 -57.76 1.09 -14.98
N ILE A 25 -59.04 1.16 -14.61
CA ILE A 25 -59.59 2.29 -13.83
C ILE A 25 -58.97 2.27 -12.40
N GLY A 26 -58.88 1.08 -11.78
CA GLY A 26 -58.22 0.93 -10.47
C GLY A 26 -56.76 1.36 -10.44
N MET A 27 -55.98 1.02 -11.45
CA MET A 27 -54.61 1.50 -11.61
C MET A 27 -54.54 3.03 -11.66
N ARG A 28 -55.48 3.67 -12.38
CA ARG A 28 -55.52 5.11 -12.50
C ARG A 28 -55.89 5.80 -11.20
N LEU A 29 -56.77 5.22 -10.41
CA LEU A 29 -57.13 5.68 -9.07
C LEU A 29 -55.92 5.58 -8.12
N ARG A 30 -55.09 4.55 -8.27
CA ARG A 30 -53.81 4.39 -7.53
C ARG A 30 -52.66 5.28 -8.09
N ARG A 31 -52.95 6.18 -9.00
CA ARG A 31 -52.00 7.07 -9.67
C ARG A 31 -50.95 6.33 -10.54
N VAL A 32 -51.25 5.08 -10.90
CA VAL A 32 -50.41 4.30 -11.82
C VAL A 32 -50.88 4.57 -13.26
N ARG A 33 -49.92 4.83 -14.15
CA ARG A 33 -50.22 5.00 -15.59
C ARG A 33 -50.40 3.62 -16.25
N PRO A 34 -51.63 3.27 -16.74
CA PRO A 34 -51.88 1.93 -17.28
C PRO A 34 -51.01 1.58 -18.49
N ASP A 35 -50.60 2.57 -19.29
CA ASP A 35 -49.73 2.35 -20.45
C ASP A 35 -48.36 1.80 -20.09
N ARG A 36 -47.82 2.13 -18.88
CA ARG A 36 -46.54 1.61 -18.40
C ARG A 36 -46.60 0.14 -17.98
N ILE A 37 -47.77 -0.39 -17.71
CA ILE A 37 -47.95 -1.81 -17.35
C ILE A 37 -48.41 -2.61 -18.54
N ILE A 38 -49.40 -2.11 -19.29
CA ILE A 38 -50.06 -2.88 -20.35
C ILE A 38 -49.15 -3.07 -21.58
N LYS A 39 -48.36 -2.08 -21.96
CA LYS A 39 -47.44 -2.21 -23.10
C LYS A 39 -46.38 -3.28 -22.86
N PRO A 40 -45.64 -3.28 -21.75
CA PRO A 40 -44.72 -4.39 -21.41
C PRO A 40 -45.43 -5.73 -21.26
N LEU A 41 -46.62 -5.76 -20.66
CA LEU A 41 -47.41 -6.99 -20.54
C LEU A 41 -47.75 -7.60 -21.92
N ILE A 42 -48.17 -6.75 -22.89
CA ILE A 42 -48.42 -7.18 -24.27
C ILE A 42 -47.14 -7.74 -24.91
N LYS A 43 -45.97 -7.11 -24.70
CA LYS A 43 -44.69 -7.60 -25.18
C LYS A 43 -44.38 -8.99 -24.60
N GLY A 44 -44.52 -9.16 -23.26
CA GLY A 44 -44.28 -10.41 -22.56
C GLY A 44 -45.18 -11.53 -23.03
N THR A 45 -46.51 -11.27 -23.15
CA THR A 45 -47.50 -12.27 -23.65
C THR A 45 -47.19 -12.72 -25.07
N LYS A 46 -46.81 -11.78 -25.97
CA LYS A 46 -46.35 -12.13 -27.33
C LYS A 46 -45.10 -12.95 -27.37
N ALA A 47 -44.27 -12.89 -26.31
CA ALA A 47 -43.08 -13.72 -26.16
C ALA A 47 -43.35 -15.01 -25.36
N SER A 48 -44.64 -15.36 -25.13
CA SER A 48 -45.09 -16.50 -24.36
C SER A 48 -44.61 -16.54 -22.91
N LEU A 49 -44.38 -15.39 -22.32
CA LEU A 49 -44.05 -15.28 -20.90
C LEU A 49 -45.30 -15.31 -20.01
N ASP A 50 -45.25 -16.05 -18.92
CA ASP A 50 -46.32 -16.09 -17.92
C ASP A 50 -46.10 -14.98 -16.90
N ILE A 51 -46.57 -13.76 -17.22
CA ILE A 51 -46.46 -12.57 -16.41
C ILE A 51 -47.90 -12.04 -16.16
N ASN A 52 -48.18 -11.65 -14.94
CA ASN A 52 -49.50 -11.09 -14.61
C ASN A 52 -49.43 -9.59 -14.30
N THR A 53 -50.58 -8.93 -14.41
CA THR A 53 -50.71 -7.48 -14.22
C THR A 53 -50.33 -7.06 -12.80
N ASN A 54 -50.62 -7.88 -11.78
CA ASN A 54 -50.36 -7.55 -10.38
C ASN A 54 -48.87 -7.55 -10.07
N GLN A 55 -48.11 -8.48 -10.66
CA GLN A 55 -46.65 -8.52 -10.53
C GLN A 55 -46.00 -7.25 -11.07
N LEU A 56 -46.41 -6.83 -12.27
CA LEU A 56 -45.89 -5.62 -12.91
C LEU A 56 -46.29 -4.36 -12.13
N GLU A 57 -47.54 -4.29 -11.63
CA GLU A 57 -48.00 -3.15 -10.82
C GLU A 57 -47.23 -3.05 -9.51
N SER A 58 -47.05 -4.15 -8.80
CA SER A 58 -46.28 -4.20 -7.54
C SER A 58 -44.83 -3.76 -7.76
N HIS A 59 -44.21 -4.22 -8.85
CA HIS A 59 -42.83 -3.87 -9.19
C HIS A 59 -42.72 -2.36 -9.49
N LEU A 60 -43.68 -1.77 -10.25
CA LEU A 60 -43.70 -0.34 -10.54
C LEU A 60 -43.84 0.50 -9.28
N LEU A 61 -44.76 0.08 -8.39
CA LEU A 61 -45.02 0.77 -7.12
C LEU A 61 -43.81 0.70 -6.18
N SER A 62 -42.99 -0.34 -6.29
CA SER A 62 -41.75 -0.47 -5.55
C SER A 62 -40.56 0.34 -6.18
N GLY A 63 -40.83 1.09 -7.26
CA GLY A 63 -39.84 1.93 -7.92
C GLY A 63 -39.03 1.22 -9.02
N GLY A 64 -39.44 0.00 -9.40
CA GLY A 64 -38.74 -0.79 -10.41
C GLY A 64 -39.01 -0.33 -11.86
N ARG A 65 -38.13 -0.77 -12.77
CA ARG A 65 -38.15 -0.47 -14.21
C ARG A 65 -38.76 -1.61 -15.01
N ILE A 66 -40.11 -1.59 -15.16
CA ILE A 66 -40.87 -2.68 -15.80
C ILE A 66 -40.35 -3.01 -17.21
N ASP A 67 -40.10 -1.99 -18.03
CA ASP A 67 -39.67 -2.19 -19.42
C ASP A 67 -38.34 -3.00 -19.45
N ASN A 68 -37.39 -2.67 -18.59
CA ASN A 68 -36.10 -3.35 -18.49
C ASN A 68 -36.26 -4.81 -18.04
N VAL A 69 -37.10 -5.05 -17.02
CA VAL A 69 -37.37 -6.39 -16.49
C VAL A 69 -38.06 -7.26 -17.55
N VAL A 70 -39.07 -6.74 -18.24
CA VAL A 70 -39.80 -7.52 -19.26
C VAL A 70 -38.91 -7.78 -20.48
N ASP A 71 -38.14 -6.81 -20.94
CA ASP A 71 -37.21 -6.99 -22.05
C ASP A 71 -36.09 -8.01 -21.68
N ALA A 72 -35.62 -8.01 -20.43
CA ALA A 72 -34.71 -9.00 -19.90
C ALA A 72 -35.30 -10.42 -19.86
N LEU A 73 -36.55 -10.54 -19.39
CA LEU A 73 -37.26 -11.84 -19.38
C LEU A 73 -37.47 -12.39 -20.77
N ILE A 74 -37.82 -11.53 -21.76
CA ILE A 74 -37.94 -11.93 -23.15
C ILE A 74 -36.60 -12.44 -23.71
N ALA A 75 -35.51 -11.73 -23.40
CA ALA A 75 -34.17 -12.12 -23.82
C ALA A 75 -33.73 -13.43 -23.16
N ALA A 76 -33.97 -13.61 -21.87
CA ALA A 76 -33.68 -14.84 -21.15
C ALA A 76 -34.47 -16.03 -21.70
N HIS A 77 -35.77 -15.85 -21.94
CA HIS A 77 -36.62 -16.89 -22.52
C HIS A 77 -36.13 -17.34 -23.92
N ARG A 78 -35.73 -16.37 -24.75
CA ARG A 78 -35.20 -16.68 -26.09
C ARG A 78 -33.85 -17.39 -26.05
N ALA A 79 -33.06 -17.13 -24.99
CA ALA A 79 -31.77 -17.77 -24.78
C ALA A 79 -31.85 -19.09 -23.98
N ASN A 80 -33.06 -19.58 -23.66
CA ASN A 80 -33.32 -20.74 -22.80
C ASN A 80 -32.64 -20.61 -21.41
N LEU A 81 -32.59 -19.41 -20.87
CA LEU A 81 -32.10 -19.17 -19.52
C LEU A 81 -33.28 -19.16 -18.52
N GLU A 82 -33.10 -19.85 -17.40
CA GLU A 82 -34.07 -19.85 -16.32
C GLU A 82 -34.03 -18.56 -15.52
N LEU A 83 -34.93 -17.63 -15.81
CA LEU A 83 -35.09 -16.39 -15.10
C LEU A 83 -36.57 -16.17 -14.76
N SER A 84 -36.94 -16.29 -13.47
CA SER A 84 -38.31 -15.97 -13.04
C SER A 84 -38.50 -14.45 -12.91
N PHE A 85 -39.79 -14.04 -12.96
CA PHE A 85 -40.14 -12.62 -12.77
C PHE A 85 -39.64 -12.11 -11.41
N GLU A 86 -39.79 -12.90 -10.34
CA GLU A 86 -39.39 -12.53 -8.99
C GLU A 86 -37.89 -12.27 -8.89
N LYS A 87 -37.08 -13.13 -9.52
CA LYS A 87 -35.62 -12.94 -9.59
C LYS A 87 -35.23 -11.69 -10.38
N ALA A 88 -35.87 -11.50 -11.54
CA ALA A 88 -35.62 -10.32 -12.37
C ALA A 88 -36.01 -9.02 -11.64
N ALA A 89 -37.17 -9.03 -10.97
CA ALA A 89 -37.62 -7.90 -10.17
C ALA A 89 -36.68 -7.62 -8.99
N ALA A 90 -36.19 -8.65 -8.30
CA ALA A 90 -35.23 -8.51 -7.21
C ALA A 90 -33.90 -7.89 -7.66
N ILE A 91 -33.39 -8.29 -8.84
CA ILE A 91 -32.16 -7.75 -9.44
C ILE A 91 -32.35 -6.26 -9.76
N ASP A 92 -33.49 -5.89 -10.38
CA ASP A 92 -33.78 -4.49 -10.74
C ASP A 92 -33.93 -3.59 -9.51
N LEU A 93 -34.64 -4.06 -8.47
CA LEU A 93 -34.80 -3.34 -7.21
C LEU A 93 -33.51 -3.26 -6.41
N ALA A 94 -32.57 -4.19 -6.60
CA ALA A 94 -31.21 -4.08 -6.07
C ALA A 94 -30.33 -3.05 -6.84
N GLY A 95 -30.89 -2.36 -7.82
CA GLY A 95 -30.22 -1.30 -8.60
C GLY A 95 -29.34 -1.82 -9.73
N ARG A 96 -29.42 -3.11 -10.08
CA ARG A 96 -28.66 -3.70 -11.20
C ARG A 96 -29.47 -3.69 -12.49
N ASP A 97 -28.77 -3.64 -13.62
CA ASP A 97 -29.41 -3.76 -14.92
C ASP A 97 -29.63 -5.24 -15.29
N VAL A 98 -30.92 -5.65 -15.24
CA VAL A 98 -31.32 -7.03 -15.50
C VAL A 98 -31.08 -7.43 -16.96
N PHE A 99 -31.36 -6.49 -17.90
CA PHE A 99 -31.20 -6.76 -19.34
C PHE A 99 -29.74 -6.92 -19.72
N GLU A 100 -28.87 -6.07 -19.18
CA GLU A 100 -27.43 -6.19 -19.36
C GLU A 100 -26.89 -7.48 -18.74
N ALA A 101 -27.36 -7.87 -17.55
CA ALA A 101 -26.98 -9.12 -16.90
C ALA A 101 -27.35 -10.36 -17.73
N VAL A 102 -28.55 -10.39 -18.31
CA VAL A 102 -28.97 -11.47 -19.24
C VAL A 102 -28.09 -11.48 -20.47
N ARG A 103 -27.81 -10.30 -21.04
CA ARG A 103 -26.94 -10.18 -22.22
C ARG A 103 -25.53 -10.68 -21.93
N MET A 104 -24.96 -10.36 -20.77
CA MET A 104 -23.65 -10.84 -20.31
C MET A 104 -23.65 -12.31 -19.94
N SER A 105 -24.79 -12.89 -19.61
CA SER A 105 -24.93 -14.35 -19.39
C SER A 105 -24.87 -15.13 -20.70
N VAL A 106 -25.40 -14.56 -21.80
CA VAL A 106 -25.35 -15.16 -23.13
C VAL A 106 -24.05 -14.87 -23.86
N ASN A 107 -23.62 -13.61 -23.82
CA ASN A 107 -22.40 -13.14 -24.46
C ASN A 107 -21.40 -12.71 -23.39
N PRO A 108 -20.39 -13.51 -23.12
CA PRO A 108 -19.36 -13.16 -22.15
C PRO A 108 -18.70 -11.82 -22.44
N LYS A 109 -18.36 -11.07 -21.37
CA LYS A 109 -17.69 -9.79 -21.43
C LYS A 109 -16.22 -9.96 -21.09
N ILE A 110 -15.36 -9.23 -21.78
CA ILE A 110 -13.95 -9.14 -21.44
C ILE A 110 -13.73 -7.92 -20.54
N ILE A 111 -13.11 -8.13 -19.40
CA ILE A 111 -12.67 -7.10 -18.48
C ILE A 111 -11.13 -7.05 -18.52
N GLU A 112 -10.56 -5.90 -18.78
CA GLU A 112 -9.13 -5.69 -18.77
C GLU A 112 -8.70 -5.13 -17.41
N THR A 113 -7.65 -5.72 -16.81
CA THR A 113 -7.09 -5.20 -15.55
C THR A 113 -6.23 -3.97 -15.83
N PRO A 114 -6.07 -3.06 -14.88
CA PRO A 114 -5.00 -2.08 -14.95
C PRO A 114 -3.64 -2.80 -14.89
N TRP A 115 -2.54 -2.06 -15.11
CA TRP A 115 -1.19 -2.57 -14.88
C TRP A 115 -1.02 -2.99 -13.42
N ILE A 116 -0.71 -4.25 -13.21
CA ILE A 116 -0.46 -4.85 -11.90
C ILE A 116 1.03 -5.07 -11.77
N SER A 117 1.65 -4.35 -10.83
CA SER A 117 3.08 -4.49 -10.54
C SER A 117 3.30 -5.48 -9.41
N ALA A 118 4.21 -6.42 -9.61
CA ALA A 118 4.65 -7.37 -8.59
C ALA A 118 6.16 -7.59 -8.69
N VAL A 119 6.80 -7.95 -7.59
CA VAL A 119 8.24 -8.17 -7.55
C VAL A 119 8.50 -9.66 -7.39
N ALA A 120 9.28 -10.24 -8.31
CA ALA A 120 9.72 -11.62 -8.21
C ALA A 120 10.81 -11.79 -7.14
N VAL A 121 11.13 -13.05 -6.78
CA VAL A 121 12.12 -13.34 -5.71
C VAL A 121 13.52 -12.80 -6.06
N ASP A 122 13.84 -12.67 -7.34
CA ASP A 122 15.11 -12.06 -7.81
C ASP A 122 15.16 -10.52 -7.66
N GLY A 123 14.12 -9.90 -7.11
CA GLY A 123 14.05 -8.47 -6.85
C GLY A 123 13.69 -7.61 -8.06
N ILE A 124 13.31 -8.21 -9.19
CA ILE A 124 12.91 -7.50 -10.40
C ILE A 124 11.38 -7.32 -10.41
N GLU A 125 10.95 -6.08 -10.65
CA GLU A 125 9.55 -5.74 -10.84
C GLU A 125 9.06 -6.28 -12.19
N VAL A 126 7.92 -6.95 -12.18
CA VAL A 126 7.20 -7.38 -13.37
C VAL A 126 5.83 -6.71 -13.37
N LYS A 127 5.47 -6.09 -14.47
CA LYS A 127 4.17 -5.46 -14.67
C LYS A 127 3.35 -6.34 -15.62
N VAL A 128 2.12 -6.63 -15.24
CA VAL A 128 1.25 -7.55 -15.97
C VAL A 128 -0.09 -6.89 -16.20
N VAL A 129 -0.64 -7.06 -17.40
CA VAL A 129 -2.04 -6.76 -17.73
C VAL A 129 -2.72 -8.08 -18.11
N ALA A 130 -3.87 -8.34 -17.49
CA ALA A 130 -4.68 -9.51 -17.80
C ALA A 130 -6.04 -9.11 -18.38
N ARG A 131 -6.54 -9.95 -19.30
CA ARG A 131 -7.90 -9.92 -19.82
C ARG A 131 -8.68 -11.08 -19.22
N VAL A 132 -9.74 -10.74 -18.52
CA VAL A 132 -10.59 -11.69 -17.83
C VAL A 132 -11.92 -11.79 -18.58
N THR A 133 -12.19 -12.98 -19.13
CA THR A 133 -13.49 -13.26 -19.77
C THR A 133 -14.45 -13.72 -18.69
N VAL A 134 -15.53 -12.95 -18.48
CA VAL A 134 -16.53 -13.22 -17.45
C VAL A 134 -17.91 -13.41 -18.04
N ARG A 135 -18.71 -14.23 -17.41
CA ARG A 135 -20.12 -14.44 -17.67
C ARG A 135 -20.95 -14.08 -16.44
N ALA A 136 -22.06 -13.36 -16.61
CA ALA A 136 -22.94 -13.07 -15.49
C ALA A 136 -23.68 -14.33 -15.01
N ASN A 137 -23.66 -14.58 -13.70
CA ASN A 137 -24.44 -15.64 -13.07
C ASN A 137 -25.72 -15.07 -12.48
N LEU A 138 -26.85 -15.28 -13.18
CA LEU A 138 -28.14 -14.72 -12.83
C LEU A 138 -28.62 -15.08 -11.41
N SER A 139 -28.20 -16.25 -10.90
CA SER A 139 -28.57 -16.67 -9.53
C SER A 139 -27.79 -15.96 -8.43
N ARG A 140 -26.61 -15.42 -8.75
CA ARG A 140 -25.72 -14.73 -7.79
C ARG A 140 -25.74 -13.21 -7.94
N LEU A 141 -26.55 -12.65 -8.84
CA LEU A 141 -26.59 -11.21 -9.09
C LEU A 141 -27.07 -10.43 -7.85
N VAL A 142 -28.03 -10.96 -7.11
CA VAL A 142 -28.46 -10.33 -5.86
C VAL A 142 -27.47 -10.71 -4.76
N GLY A 143 -26.78 -9.72 -4.19
CA GLY A 143 -25.80 -9.91 -3.12
C GLY A 143 -24.38 -10.30 -3.59
N GLY A 144 -24.16 -10.62 -4.86
CA GLY A 144 -22.83 -10.91 -5.38
C GLY A 144 -22.00 -9.64 -5.61
N ALA A 145 -20.70 -9.74 -5.45
CA ALA A 145 -19.78 -8.63 -5.71
C ALA A 145 -19.68 -8.28 -7.21
N GLY A 146 -19.30 -7.05 -7.52
CA GLY A 146 -19.20 -6.51 -8.89
C GLY A 146 -17.91 -6.85 -9.62
N GLU A 147 -17.76 -6.26 -10.82
CA GLU A 147 -16.57 -6.42 -11.69
C GLU A 147 -15.28 -5.98 -11.01
N GLU A 148 -15.32 -4.91 -10.22
CA GLU A 148 -14.15 -4.40 -9.48
C GLU A 148 -13.56 -5.44 -8.53
N THR A 149 -14.40 -6.28 -7.92
CA THR A 149 -13.95 -7.37 -7.04
C THR A 149 -13.23 -8.47 -7.83
N ILE A 150 -13.69 -8.77 -9.04
CA ILE A 150 -12.99 -9.71 -9.94
C ILE A 150 -11.61 -9.17 -10.27
N VAL A 151 -11.53 -7.92 -10.71
CA VAL A 151 -10.25 -7.26 -11.04
C VAL A 151 -9.28 -7.28 -9.84
N ALA A 152 -9.78 -6.94 -8.64
CA ALA A 152 -8.97 -6.95 -7.42
C ALA A 152 -8.44 -8.35 -7.08
N ARG A 153 -9.29 -9.37 -7.15
CA ARG A 153 -8.89 -10.76 -6.83
C ARG A 153 -7.93 -11.34 -7.87
N VAL A 154 -8.17 -11.07 -9.16
CA VAL A 154 -7.24 -11.45 -10.23
C VAL A 154 -5.90 -10.76 -10.02
N GLY A 155 -5.92 -9.47 -9.66
CA GLY A 155 -4.72 -8.72 -9.31
C GLY A 155 -3.94 -9.35 -8.15
N GLU A 156 -4.62 -9.71 -7.07
CA GLU A 156 -4.03 -10.43 -5.95
C GLU A 156 -3.43 -11.78 -6.38
N GLY A 157 -4.15 -12.52 -7.22
CA GLY A 157 -3.67 -13.78 -7.77
C GLY A 157 -2.38 -13.62 -8.59
N ILE A 158 -2.31 -12.59 -9.43
CA ILE A 158 -1.13 -12.25 -10.23
C ILE A 158 0.03 -11.88 -9.31
N VAL A 159 -0.16 -10.95 -8.36
CA VAL A 159 0.86 -10.53 -7.40
C VAL A 159 1.43 -11.70 -6.62
N THR A 160 0.55 -12.60 -6.14
CA THR A 160 0.97 -13.79 -5.40
C THR A 160 1.78 -14.75 -6.28
N THR A 161 1.37 -14.97 -7.53
CA THR A 161 2.05 -15.89 -8.43
C THR A 161 3.41 -15.35 -8.87
N VAL A 162 3.49 -14.09 -9.26
CA VAL A 162 4.74 -13.42 -9.61
C VAL A 162 5.68 -13.37 -8.40
N GLY A 163 5.17 -13.00 -7.21
CA GLY A 163 5.96 -12.92 -5.98
C GLY A 163 6.52 -14.26 -5.50
N SER A 164 5.89 -15.38 -5.88
CA SER A 164 6.37 -16.73 -5.60
C SER A 164 7.31 -17.30 -6.67
N SER A 165 7.42 -16.65 -7.83
CA SER A 165 8.30 -17.08 -8.93
C SER A 165 9.74 -16.77 -8.59
N LYS A 166 10.64 -17.72 -8.86
CA LYS A 166 12.08 -17.58 -8.54
C LYS A 166 12.75 -16.46 -9.30
N SER A 167 12.31 -16.22 -10.54
CA SER A 167 12.88 -15.21 -11.42
C SER A 167 11.80 -14.61 -12.31
N HIS A 168 11.98 -13.33 -12.68
CA HIS A 168 11.19 -12.66 -13.71
C HIS A 168 11.19 -13.43 -15.05
N LYS A 169 12.28 -14.14 -15.37
CA LYS A 169 12.37 -14.95 -16.61
C LYS A 169 11.37 -16.09 -16.61
N GLU A 170 11.17 -16.77 -15.49
CA GLU A 170 10.20 -17.85 -15.34
C GLU A 170 8.77 -17.37 -15.63
N VAL A 171 8.45 -16.14 -15.24
CA VAL A 171 7.17 -15.48 -15.50
C VAL A 171 6.98 -15.17 -16.98
N LEU A 172 8.04 -14.70 -17.65
CA LEU A 172 8.01 -14.36 -19.07
C LEU A 172 7.95 -15.59 -19.97
N GLU A 173 8.64 -16.68 -19.59
CA GLU A 173 8.65 -17.93 -20.34
C GLU A 173 7.32 -18.68 -20.27
N ASN A 174 6.60 -18.56 -19.15
CA ASN A 174 5.37 -19.30 -18.91
C ASN A 174 4.25 -18.42 -18.30
N PRO A 175 3.72 -17.44 -19.06
CA PRO A 175 2.63 -16.58 -18.59
C PRO A 175 1.34 -17.37 -18.29
N ASP A 176 1.09 -18.47 -19.00
CA ASP A 176 -0.07 -19.33 -18.78
C ASP A 176 -0.13 -19.93 -17.37
N ARG A 177 1.01 -20.10 -16.71
CA ARG A 177 1.05 -20.55 -15.33
C ARG A 177 0.34 -19.58 -14.39
N ILE A 178 0.44 -18.27 -14.64
CA ILE A 178 -0.29 -17.25 -13.88
C ILE A 178 -1.79 -17.50 -14.05
N SER A 179 -2.26 -17.62 -15.28
CA SER A 179 -3.67 -17.86 -15.61
C SER A 179 -4.20 -19.11 -14.91
N GLN A 180 -3.47 -20.22 -14.97
CA GLN A 180 -3.87 -21.50 -14.35
C GLN A 180 -3.93 -21.41 -12.82
N VAL A 181 -2.94 -20.80 -12.18
CA VAL A 181 -2.91 -20.65 -10.72
C VAL A 181 -4.04 -19.74 -10.24
N VAL A 182 -4.30 -18.65 -10.97
CA VAL A 182 -5.36 -17.70 -10.63
C VAL A 182 -6.75 -18.36 -10.80
N LEU A 183 -6.98 -19.10 -11.89
CA LEU A 183 -8.22 -19.85 -12.10
C LEU A 183 -8.45 -20.95 -11.05
N SER A 184 -7.39 -21.67 -10.66
CA SER A 184 -7.50 -22.76 -9.66
C SER A 184 -7.91 -22.26 -8.26
N LYS A 185 -7.73 -20.97 -7.96
CA LYS A 185 -8.13 -20.36 -6.68
C LYS A 185 -9.63 -20.12 -6.55
N GLY A 186 -10.44 -20.31 -7.60
CA GLY A 186 -11.89 -20.10 -7.56
C GLY A 186 -12.27 -18.67 -7.16
N LEU A 187 -11.67 -17.69 -7.79
CA LEU A 187 -11.80 -16.26 -7.43
C LEU A 187 -13.18 -15.67 -7.69
N ASP A 188 -14.05 -16.38 -8.41
CA ASP A 188 -15.46 -16.04 -8.68
C ASP A 188 -16.39 -16.29 -7.49
N SER A 189 -15.93 -16.96 -6.43
CA SER A 189 -16.74 -17.26 -5.24
C SER A 189 -17.26 -15.98 -4.60
N GLY A 190 -18.59 -15.90 -4.40
CA GLY A 190 -19.26 -14.72 -3.82
C GLY A 190 -19.35 -13.50 -4.75
N THR A 191 -19.04 -13.67 -6.06
CA THR A 191 -19.25 -12.63 -7.08
C THR A 191 -20.50 -12.91 -7.91
N ALA A 192 -20.99 -11.87 -8.57
CA ALA A 192 -22.11 -11.96 -9.52
C ALA A 192 -21.69 -12.57 -10.87
N PHE A 193 -20.42 -12.88 -11.04
CA PHE A 193 -19.84 -13.34 -12.29
C PHE A 193 -19.15 -14.72 -12.12
N GLU A 194 -19.02 -15.40 -13.21
CA GLU A 194 -18.23 -16.61 -13.37
C GLU A 194 -17.07 -16.32 -14.31
N ILE A 195 -15.86 -16.67 -13.92
CA ILE A 195 -14.66 -16.46 -14.74
C ILE A 195 -14.53 -17.66 -15.70
N LEU A 196 -14.52 -17.37 -17.00
CA LEU A 196 -14.37 -18.40 -18.06
C LEU A 196 -12.90 -18.59 -18.44
N SER A 197 -12.17 -17.49 -18.64
CA SER A 197 -10.73 -17.51 -18.91
C SER A 197 -10.04 -16.30 -18.32
N ILE A 198 -8.74 -16.44 -18.09
CA ILE A 198 -7.84 -15.35 -17.73
C ILE A 198 -6.68 -15.44 -18.71
N ASP A 199 -6.50 -14.44 -19.51
CA ASP A 199 -5.46 -14.38 -20.53
C ASP A 199 -4.51 -13.24 -20.20
N ILE A 200 -3.21 -13.50 -20.17
CA ILE A 200 -2.22 -12.45 -19.97
C ILE A 200 -2.06 -11.67 -21.28
N ALA A 201 -2.42 -10.41 -21.25
CA ALA A 201 -2.45 -9.54 -22.42
C ALA A 201 -1.07 -8.93 -22.72
N ASP A 202 -0.37 -8.52 -21.66
CA ASP A 202 0.94 -7.91 -21.78
C ASP A 202 1.76 -8.10 -20.50
N ILE A 203 3.09 -8.23 -20.67
CA ILE A 203 4.04 -8.33 -19.56
C ILE A 203 5.21 -7.40 -19.86
N ASP A 204 5.49 -6.47 -18.96
CA ASP A 204 6.62 -5.56 -19.02
C ASP A 204 7.56 -5.77 -17.81
N ILE A 205 8.86 -5.53 -18.03
CA ILE A 205 9.88 -5.61 -16.98
C ILE A 205 10.10 -4.21 -16.42
N GLY A 206 9.84 -4.06 -15.15
CA GLY A 206 10.08 -2.82 -14.43
C GLY A 206 11.50 -2.67 -13.91
N ARG A 207 11.63 -2.03 -12.76
CA ARG A 207 12.93 -1.72 -12.14
C ARG A 207 13.47 -2.92 -11.37
N ASN A 208 14.79 -2.97 -11.25
CA ASN A 208 15.44 -3.87 -10.28
C ASN A 208 15.37 -3.25 -8.87
N ILE A 209 14.29 -3.55 -8.16
CA ILE A 209 14.04 -3.04 -6.81
C ILE A 209 15.02 -3.64 -5.82
N GLY A 210 15.42 -4.91 -6.01
CA GLY A 210 16.40 -5.57 -5.16
C GLY A 210 17.76 -4.86 -5.18
N ALA A 211 18.27 -4.50 -6.36
CA ALA A 211 19.51 -3.75 -6.49
C ALA A 211 19.40 -2.34 -5.89
N HIS A 212 18.26 -1.67 -6.08
CA HIS A 212 18.04 -0.33 -5.52
C HIS A 212 18.06 -0.37 -3.98
N LEU A 213 17.39 -1.32 -3.38
CA LEU A 213 17.40 -1.50 -1.92
C LEU A 213 18.79 -1.81 -1.37
N GLN A 214 19.60 -2.61 -2.09
CA GLN A 214 20.98 -2.89 -1.70
C GLN A 214 21.85 -1.63 -1.73
N ILE A 215 21.67 -0.76 -2.74
CA ILE A 215 22.38 0.52 -2.84
C ILE A 215 21.96 1.43 -1.69
N GLU A 216 20.67 1.57 -1.43
CA GLU A 216 20.16 2.38 -0.32
C GLU A 216 20.65 1.88 1.04
N GLN A 217 20.70 0.56 1.23
CA GLN A 217 21.24 -0.06 2.44
C GLN A 217 22.74 0.25 2.60
N ALA A 218 23.53 0.09 1.54
CA ALA A 218 24.95 0.41 1.57
C ALA A 218 25.22 1.90 1.86
N ASP A 219 24.41 2.80 1.30
CA ASP A 219 24.50 4.23 1.58
C ASP A 219 24.12 4.59 3.02
N ALA A 220 23.09 3.92 3.57
CA ALA A 220 22.71 4.05 4.97
C ALA A 220 23.84 3.56 5.90
N ASP A 221 24.41 2.39 5.63
CA ASP A 221 25.53 1.82 6.40
C ASP A 221 26.77 2.73 6.36
N LYS A 222 27.08 3.30 5.18
CA LYS A 222 28.15 4.28 5.03
C LYS A 222 27.92 5.53 5.88
N LYS A 223 26.70 6.09 5.88
CA LYS A 223 26.35 7.24 6.71
C LYS A 223 26.47 6.95 8.21
N ILE A 224 26.02 5.76 8.63
CA ILE A 224 26.17 5.30 10.02
C ILE A 224 27.66 5.17 10.40
N ALA A 225 28.47 4.59 9.52
CA ALA A 225 29.90 4.44 9.77
C ALA A 225 30.60 5.83 9.84
N GLN A 226 30.23 6.77 8.97
CA GLN A 226 30.74 8.15 9.01
C GLN A 226 30.35 8.86 10.32
N ALA A 227 29.09 8.79 10.73
CA ALA A 227 28.61 9.39 11.97
C ALA A 227 29.36 8.82 13.19
N LYS A 228 29.58 7.49 13.25
CA LYS A 228 30.38 6.85 14.30
C LYS A 228 31.85 7.28 14.29
N ALA A 229 32.41 7.51 13.10
CA ALA A 229 33.78 8.00 12.98
C ALA A 229 33.92 9.45 13.47
N GLU A 230 32.95 10.30 13.17
CA GLU A 230 32.89 11.68 13.65
C GLU A 230 32.70 11.74 15.17
N GLU A 231 31.82 10.93 15.71
CA GLU A 231 31.61 10.78 17.14
C GLU A 231 32.92 10.41 17.86
N ARG A 232 33.63 9.39 17.34
CA ARG A 232 34.95 8.99 17.91
C ARG A 232 35.98 10.10 17.82
N ARG A 233 36.02 10.86 16.72
CA ARG A 233 36.90 12.01 16.58
C ARG A 233 36.57 13.12 17.57
N ALA A 234 35.27 13.41 17.73
CA ALA A 234 34.82 14.40 18.70
C ALA A 234 35.17 14.00 20.15
N LEU A 235 34.97 12.74 20.50
CA LEU A 235 35.36 12.19 21.81
C LEU A 235 36.89 12.25 22.02
N ALA A 236 37.68 11.92 21.01
CA ALA A 236 39.13 12.02 21.10
C ALA A 236 39.62 13.46 21.30
N ILE A 237 39.02 14.42 20.58
CA ILE A 237 39.31 15.86 20.74
C ILE A 237 38.89 16.34 22.13
N ALA A 238 37.73 15.91 22.62
CA ALA A 238 37.27 16.27 23.98
C ALA A 238 38.23 15.73 25.05
N MET A 239 38.64 14.46 24.96
CA MET A 239 39.63 13.87 25.85
C MET A 239 41.00 14.60 25.80
N GLU A 240 41.44 14.98 24.61
CA GLU A 240 42.67 15.75 24.46
C GLU A 240 42.58 17.13 25.18
N GLN A 241 41.41 17.80 25.04
CA GLN A 241 41.17 19.05 25.73
C GLN A 241 41.08 18.90 27.26
N GLU A 242 40.40 17.85 27.72
CA GLU A 242 40.36 17.51 29.15
C GLU A 242 41.75 17.23 29.71
N MET A 243 42.56 16.47 29.00
CA MET A 243 43.93 16.18 29.42
C MET A 243 44.79 17.45 29.44
N LYS A 244 44.65 18.35 28.45
CA LYS A 244 45.35 19.66 28.44
C LYS A 244 44.91 20.51 29.63
N ALA A 245 43.60 20.59 29.90
CA ALA A 245 43.08 21.34 31.04
C ALA A 245 43.61 20.76 32.37
N HIS A 246 43.66 19.44 32.50
CA HIS A 246 44.22 18.79 33.68
C HIS A 246 45.69 19.03 33.86
N VAL A 247 46.47 19.05 32.79
CA VAL A 247 47.90 19.43 32.83
C VAL A 247 48.06 20.87 33.28
N GLU A 248 47.26 21.82 32.80
CA GLU A 248 47.31 23.22 33.24
C GLU A 248 46.86 23.37 34.69
N GLU A 249 45.85 22.64 35.16
CA GLU A 249 45.45 22.59 36.55
C GLU A 249 46.59 22.08 37.45
N MET A 250 47.26 21.01 37.02
CA MET A 250 48.39 20.48 37.79
C MET A 250 49.59 21.44 37.83
N LYS A 251 49.86 22.13 36.71
CA LYS A 251 50.89 23.22 36.71
C LYS A 251 50.51 24.35 37.64
N ALA A 252 49.22 24.78 37.67
CA ALA A 252 48.76 25.77 38.60
C ALA A 252 48.96 25.37 40.06
N LYS A 253 48.66 24.09 40.41
CA LYS A 253 48.91 23.55 41.75
C LYS A 253 50.39 23.54 42.12
N VAL A 254 51.27 23.21 41.14
CA VAL A 254 52.72 23.27 41.33
C VAL A 254 53.18 24.67 41.63
N VAL A 255 52.72 25.68 40.83
CA VAL A 255 53.04 27.07 41.01
C VAL A 255 52.52 27.59 42.38
N GLU A 256 51.31 27.19 42.79
CA GLU A 256 50.76 27.53 44.09
C GLU A 256 51.62 26.94 45.24
N ALA A 257 52.00 25.66 45.12
CA ALA A 257 52.90 25.05 46.11
C ALA A 257 54.28 25.73 46.15
N GLU A 258 54.83 26.10 44.98
CA GLU A 258 56.09 26.82 44.90
C GLU A 258 55.99 28.21 45.53
N ALA A 259 54.85 28.91 45.38
CA ALA A 259 54.60 30.19 45.96
C ALA A 259 54.46 30.14 47.52
N MET A 260 54.06 29.01 48.05
CA MET A 260 54.00 28.81 49.51
C MET A 260 55.36 28.57 50.16
N VAL A 261 56.34 28.09 49.39
CA VAL A 261 57.69 27.77 49.92
C VAL A 261 58.37 29.02 50.49
N PRO A 262 58.41 30.20 49.82
CA PRO A 262 59.03 31.43 50.45
C PRO A 262 58.31 31.85 51.71
N THR A 263 56.98 31.73 51.74
CA THR A 263 56.22 32.12 52.94
C THR A 263 56.48 31.16 54.11
N ALA A 264 56.59 29.84 53.87
CA ALA A 264 56.94 28.86 54.89
C ALA A 264 58.38 29.08 55.40
N ILE A 265 59.32 29.42 54.53
CA ILE A 265 60.69 29.73 54.91
C ILE A 265 60.75 31.04 55.74
N ALA A 266 60.01 32.07 55.38
CA ALA A 266 59.94 33.32 56.11
C ALA A 266 59.35 33.10 57.51
N GLU A 267 58.35 32.22 57.65
CA GLU A 267 57.71 31.87 58.90
C GLU A 267 58.65 31.00 59.80
N ALA A 268 59.39 30.11 59.22
CA ALA A 268 60.39 29.27 59.89
C ALA A 268 61.61 30.15 60.42
N LEU A 269 62.04 31.12 59.63
CA LEU A 269 63.05 32.13 60.03
C LEU A 269 62.55 32.97 61.21
N LYS A 270 61.32 33.47 61.16
CA LYS A 270 60.70 34.28 62.19
C LYS A 270 60.53 33.52 63.51
N ASN A 271 60.23 32.24 63.44
CA ASN A 271 60.05 31.35 64.58
C ASN A 271 61.38 30.79 65.11
N GLY A 272 62.51 31.13 64.52
CA GLY A 272 63.83 30.68 64.97
C GLY A 272 64.17 29.23 64.71
N ASN A 273 63.38 28.54 63.86
CA ASN A 273 63.57 27.16 63.57
C ASN A 273 64.61 26.86 62.45
N ILE A 274 65.01 27.89 61.71
CA ILE A 274 66.05 27.84 60.67
C ILE A 274 67.04 28.97 60.89
N GLY A 275 68.35 28.68 60.92
CA GLY A 275 69.42 29.69 61.04
C GLY A 275 69.70 30.37 59.66
N VAL A 276 70.28 31.59 59.68
CA VAL A 276 70.63 32.30 58.46
C VAL A 276 71.58 31.48 57.55
N MET A 277 72.46 30.70 58.17
CA MET A 277 73.39 29.84 57.44
C MET A 277 72.68 28.61 56.73
N ASP A 278 71.60 28.09 57.34
CA ASP A 278 70.79 27.02 56.80
C ASP A 278 69.99 27.51 55.59
N TYR A 279 69.54 28.82 55.63
CA TYR A 279 68.86 29.39 54.46
C TYR A 279 69.81 29.52 53.28
N TYR A 280 71.06 29.93 53.43
CA TYR A 280 72.06 29.98 52.37
C TYR A 280 72.39 28.58 51.79
N ASN A 281 72.39 27.57 52.64
CA ASN A 281 72.61 26.19 52.20
C ASN A 281 71.39 25.69 51.41
N LEU A 282 70.19 26.01 51.78
CA LEU A 282 68.93 25.70 51.05
C LEU A 282 68.87 26.37 49.70
N GLU A 283 69.29 27.66 49.60
CA GLU A 283 69.32 28.42 48.37
C GLU A 283 70.39 27.89 47.38
N LYS A 284 71.54 27.46 47.89
CA LYS A 284 72.57 26.77 47.15
C LYS A 284 72.10 25.40 46.61
N THR A 285 71.42 24.62 47.44
CA THR A 285 70.85 23.34 47.02
C THR A 285 69.77 23.52 45.97
N LYS A 286 68.91 24.58 46.10
CA LYS A 286 67.90 24.89 45.12
C LYS A 286 68.51 25.31 43.77
N ALA A 287 69.59 26.07 43.79
CA ALA A 287 70.34 26.45 42.55
C ALA A 287 70.98 25.21 41.89
N ASP A 288 71.55 24.29 42.65
CA ASP A 288 72.12 23.03 42.14
C ASP A 288 71.04 22.10 41.54
N ILE A 289 69.87 22.04 42.13
CA ILE A 289 68.74 21.24 41.62
C ILE A 289 68.21 21.88 40.31
N SER A 290 68.02 23.19 40.26
CA SER A 290 67.55 23.91 39.06
C SER A 290 68.56 23.80 37.89
N PHE A 291 69.88 23.80 38.21
CA PHE A 291 70.91 23.58 37.21
C PHE A 291 70.89 22.14 36.66
N LYS A 292 70.69 21.13 37.51
CA LYS A 292 70.54 19.75 37.09
C LYS A 292 69.27 19.51 36.25
N ASP A 293 68.15 20.13 36.65
CA ASP A 293 66.89 20.06 35.88
C ASP A 293 67.01 20.70 34.48
N ASN A 294 67.70 21.83 34.38
CA ASN A 294 67.98 22.47 33.09
C ASN A 294 68.92 21.63 32.21
N LEU A 295 69.92 21.01 32.80
CA LEU A 295 70.79 20.01 32.09
C LEU A 295 70.03 18.80 31.58
N SER A 296 69.09 18.26 32.40
CA SER A 296 68.25 17.13 31.99
C SER A 296 67.31 17.51 30.85
N LYS A 297 66.70 18.71 30.90
CA LYS A 297 65.86 19.22 29.81
C LYS A 297 66.64 19.45 28.49
N MET A 298 67.86 19.99 28.58
CA MET A 298 68.74 20.15 27.40
C MET A 298 69.12 18.80 26.80
N ASN A 299 69.41 17.78 27.58
CA ASN A 299 69.71 16.44 27.09
C ASN A 299 68.52 15.77 26.44
N PHE A 300 67.29 16.05 26.89
CA PHE A 300 66.09 15.50 26.30
C PHE A 300 65.79 16.18 24.95
N GLU A 301 65.98 17.48 24.76
CA GLU A 301 65.78 18.16 23.48
C GLU A 301 66.83 17.75 22.40
N VAL A 302 68.05 17.43 22.82
CA VAL A 302 69.07 16.94 21.91
C VAL A 302 68.79 15.48 21.44
N GLY A 303 68.17 14.64 22.34
CA GLY A 303 67.77 13.28 22.01
C GLY A 303 66.64 13.20 21.02
N VAL A 304 65.66 14.10 21.09
CA VAL A 304 64.47 14.16 20.20
C VAL A 304 64.83 14.65 18.79
N ARG A 305 65.79 15.61 18.67
CA ARG A 305 66.26 16.09 17.34
C ARG A 305 67.12 15.07 16.57
N GLY A 306 67.64 14.03 17.25
CA GLY A 306 68.44 12.97 16.63
C GLY A 306 67.59 11.88 15.94
N THR A 307 66.31 11.74 16.32
CA THR A 307 65.44 10.69 15.78
C THR A 307 64.60 11.11 14.57
N GLU A 308 64.45 12.43 14.30
CA GLU A 308 63.69 12.92 13.12
C GLU A 308 64.54 12.98 11.80
N LYS A 309 65.84 12.68 11.85
CA LYS A 309 66.71 12.68 10.63
C LYS A 309 66.88 11.31 9.97
N ASN A 310 66.22 10.25 10.50
CA ASN A 310 66.40 8.89 9.96
C ASN A 310 65.04 8.17 9.74
N SER A 311 63.99 8.88 9.28
CA SER A 311 62.79 8.25 8.75
C SER A 311 62.43 8.86 7.42
#